data_f0e8af260f2e74889f736b698c5ec755
#
_entry.id   f0e8af260f2e74889f736b698c5ec755
#
_cell.length_a   1.000
_cell.length_b   1.000
_cell.length_c   1.000
_cell.angle_alpha   90.00
_cell.angle_beta   90.00
_cell.angle_gamma   90.00
#
_symmetry.space_group_name_H-M   'P 1'
#
loop_
_entity.id
_entity.type
_entity.pdbx_description
1 polymer ?
#
loop_
_entity_poly.entity_id
_entity_poly.type
_entity_poly.pdbx_seq_one_letter_code
_entity_poly.pdbx_strand_id
1 'polypeptide(L)'
;MTHKYPRADQFVASTHQVENQPTALENYNLYLADKALRKAVEREGASWAYSDLIAFGELAGKADSIEQGFQANKYQPELRTHDRYGHRIDLIDFHPTYHQLMSTAIEHGLHASPWSEPKLGAHVARAAKYYLHTQVEASHGCPITMTFASIPALRRQPDLFKE
;
A
#
# COMPACT_ATOMS: atom_id res chain seq x y z
N MET A 1 -16.51 2.20 -10.79
CA MET A 1 -17.33 3.41 -10.48
C MET A 1 -16.69 4.58 -11.18
N THR A 2 -17.36 5.19 -12.15
CA THR A 2 -16.86 6.37 -12.86
C THR A 2 -16.75 7.53 -11.89
N HIS A 3 -15.58 8.17 -11.83
CA HIS A 3 -15.34 9.38 -11.04
C HIS A 3 -16.45 10.40 -11.28
N LYS A 4 -17.15 10.77 -10.22
CA LYS A 4 -18.25 11.75 -10.24
C LYS A 4 -17.76 13.20 -10.44
N TYR A 5 -16.44 13.40 -10.40
CA TYR A 5 -15.81 14.71 -10.59
C TYR A 5 -14.75 14.61 -11.69
N PRO A 6 -14.72 15.57 -12.61
CA PRO A 6 -13.66 15.62 -13.63
C PRO A 6 -12.30 15.78 -12.94
N ARG A 7 -11.27 15.11 -13.47
CA ARG A 7 -9.90 15.32 -13.04
C ARG A 7 -9.52 16.79 -13.26
N ALA A 8 -8.56 17.29 -12.48
CA ALA A 8 -8.12 18.69 -12.60
C ALA A 8 -7.63 19.04 -14.01
N ASP A 9 -7.08 18.07 -14.76
CA ASP A 9 -6.67 18.18 -16.16
C ASP A 9 -7.84 18.31 -17.15
N GLN A 10 -9.05 17.99 -16.74
CA GLN A 10 -10.28 18.15 -17.53
C GLN A 10 -10.97 19.50 -17.30
N PHE A 11 -10.48 20.29 -16.34
CA PHE A 11 -10.97 21.64 -16.10
C PHE A 11 -10.22 22.63 -17.00
N VAL A 12 -10.89 23.10 -18.02
CA VAL A 12 -10.41 24.29 -18.77
C VAL A 12 -10.72 25.51 -17.93
N ALA A 13 -9.87 25.79 -16.95
CA ALA A 13 -9.98 27.03 -16.19
C ALA A 13 -9.51 28.19 -17.09
N SER A 14 -10.42 29.09 -17.43
CA SER A 14 -10.10 30.28 -18.25
C SER A 14 -9.38 31.38 -17.46
N THR A 15 -9.10 31.20 -16.18
CA THR A 15 -8.52 32.22 -15.30
C THR A 15 -7.00 32.27 -15.29
N HIS A 16 -6.34 31.12 -15.53
CA HIS A 16 -4.86 31.02 -15.55
C HIS A 16 -4.41 29.71 -16.22
N GLN A 17 -3.14 29.68 -16.62
CA GLN A 17 -2.44 28.44 -17.02
C GLN A 17 -1.48 28.03 -15.92
N VAL A 18 -1.40 26.72 -15.66
CA VAL A 18 -0.44 26.15 -14.70
C VAL A 18 0.85 25.84 -15.45
N GLU A 19 1.87 26.69 -15.30
CA GLU A 19 3.12 26.59 -16.07
C GLU A 19 4.29 26.01 -15.28
N ASN A 20 4.26 26.10 -13.94
CA ASN A 20 5.39 25.78 -13.07
C ASN A 20 5.20 24.46 -12.30
N GLN A 21 4.46 23.51 -12.86
CA GLN A 21 4.25 22.19 -12.26
C GLN A 21 4.84 21.09 -13.14
N PRO A 22 5.50 20.09 -12.56
CA PRO A 22 5.89 18.89 -13.32
C PRO A 22 4.64 18.13 -13.74
N THR A 23 4.77 17.31 -14.77
CA THR A 23 3.74 16.33 -15.12
C THR A 23 3.55 15.35 -13.96
N ALA A 24 2.30 14.86 -13.79
CA ALA A 24 2.02 13.85 -12.79
C ALA A 24 2.92 12.62 -12.98
N LEU A 25 3.52 12.16 -11.88
CA LEU A 25 4.34 10.96 -11.87
C LEU A 25 3.45 9.74 -11.61
N GLU A 26 2.82 9.25 -12.66
CA GLU A 26 1.85 8.15 -12.64
C GLU A 26 1.94 7.31 -13.92
N ASN A 27 1.31 6.12 -13.90
CA ASN A 27 1.29 5.17 -15.01
C ASN A 27 2.69 4.73 -15.49
N TYR A 28 3.58 4.50 -14.52
CA TYR A 28 4.90 3.94 -14.75
C TYR A 28 5.20 2.81 -13.76
N ASN A 29 6.14 1.95 -14.09
CA ASN A 29 6.52 0.86 -13.22
C ASN A 29 7.51 1.34 -12.15
N LEU A 30 7.07 1.44 -10.90
CA LEU A 30 7.89 1.90 -9.77
C LEU A 30 9.14 1.06 -9.55
N TYR A 31 9.05 -0.27 -9.73
CA TYR A 31 10.20 -1.16 -9.55
C TYR A 31 11.22 -1.01 -10.68
N LEU A 32 10.77 -0.97 -11.94
CA LEU A 32 11.67 -0.84 -13.09
C LEU A 32 12.35 0.54 -13.13
N ALA A 33 11.70 1.57 -12.65
CA ALA A 33 12.26 2.91 -12.57
C ALA A 33 13.35 3.04 -11.49
N ASP A 34 13.30 2.23 -10.42
CA ASP A 34 14.26 2.28 -9.31
C ASP A 34 15.44 1.33 -9.54
N LYS A 35 16.48 1.87 -10.14
CA LYS A 35 17.73 1.12 -10.40
C LYS A 35 18.44 0.69 -9.10
N ALA A 36 18.37 1.50 -8.03
CA ALA A 36 19.03 1.20 -6.77
C ALA A 36 18.34 0.03 -6.06
N LEU A 37 16.99 0.06 -6.01
CA LEU A 37 16.18 -1.02 -5.46
C LEU A 37 16.43 -2.35 -6.21
N ARG A 38 16.42 -2.32 -7.54
CA ARG A 38 16.66 -3.54 -8.35
C ARG A 38 18.02 -4.17 -8.04
N LYS A 39 19.07 -3.36 -7.97
CA LYS A 39 20.42 -3.84 -7.63
C LYS A 39 20.50 -4.37 -6.20
N ALA A 40 19.80 -3.75 -5.25
CA ALA A 40 19.73 -4.24 -3.88
C ALA A 40 19.03 -5.60 -3.80
N VAL A 41 17.90 -5.77 -4.49
CA VAL A 41 17.17 -7.04 -4.57
C VAL A 41 18.05 -8.16 -5.15
N GLU A 42 18.79 -7.88 -6.22
CA GLU A 42 19.72 -8.83 -6.83
C GLU A 42 20.87 -9.20 -5.88
N ARG A 43 21.54 -8.19 -5.32
CA ARG A 43 22.70 -8.38 -4.40
C ARG A 43 22.32 -9.21 -3.17
N GLU A 44 21.12 -9.00 -2.62
CA GLU A 44 20.65 -9.66 -1.40
C GLU A 44 19.92 -10.99 -1.67
N GLY A 45 20.07 -11.56 -2.88
CA GLY A 45 19.61 -12.91 -3.21
C GLY A 45 18.10 -13.06 -3.42
N ALA A 46 17.40 -11.98 -3.77
CA ALA A 46 15.95 -12.00 -4.02
C ALA A 46 15.59 -11.93 -5.52
N SER A 47 16.51 -12.25 -6.43
CA SER A 47 16.28 -12.20 -7.89
C SER A 47 15.11 -13.10 -8.35
N TRP A 48 14.81 -14.15 -7.61
CA TRP A 48 13.66 -15.03 -7.86
C TRP A 48 12.30 -14.30 -7.80
N ALA A 49 12.22 -13.17 -7.09
CA ALA A 49 11.02 -12.35 -6.96
C ALA A 49 10.86 -11.31 -8.09
N TYR A 50 11.76 -11.29 -9.07
CA TYR A 50 11.82 -10.25 -10.09
C TYR A 50 10.50 -10.04 -10.84
N SER A 51 9.89 -11.11 -11.33
CA SER A 51 8.61 -11.02 -12.05
C SER A 51 7.47 -10.47 -11.19
N ASP A 52 7.41 -10.92 -9.94
CA ASP A 52 6.41 -10.49 -8.98
C ASP A 52 6.61 -9.01 -8.57
N LEU A 53 7.87 -8.58 -8.40
CA LEU A 53 8.21 -7.19 -8.14
C LEU A 53 7.92 -6.26 -9.31
N ILE A 54 8.08 -6.72 -10.56
CA ILE A 54 7.66 -5.97 -11.75
C ILE A 54 6.14 -5.79 -11.75
N ALA A 55 5.39 -6.88 -11.56
CA ALA A 55 3.93 -6.82 -11.54
C ALA A 55 3.42 -5.90 -10.43
N PHE A 56 4.01 -6.00 -9.24
CA PHE A 56 3.66 -5.13 -8.12
C PHE A 56 4.05 -3.66 -8.35
N GLY A 57 5.21 -3.41 -8.94
CA GLY A 57 5.65 -2.05 -9.30
C GLY A 57 4.77 -1.39 -10.37
N GLU A 58 4.23 -2.19 -11.30
CA GLU A 58 3.25 -1.71 -12.27
C GLU A 58 1.92 -1.37 -11.60
N LEU A 59 1.42 -2.25 -10.70
CA LEU A 59 0.20 -2.01 -9.94
C LEU A 59 0.32 -0.72 -9.09
N ALA A 60 1.40 -0.58 -8.34
CA ALA A 60 1.61 0.56 -7.45
C ALA A 60 1.80 1.89 -8.23
N GLY A 61 2.34 1.84 -9.45
CA GLY A 61 2.54 3.02 -10.28
C GLY A 61 1.34 3.48 -11.10
N LYS A 62 0.20 2.77 -11.05
CA LYS A 62 -1.02 3.19 -11.75
C LYS A 62 -1.59 4.47 -11.15
N ALA A 63 -2.14 5.34 -12.00
CA ALA A 63 -2.82 6.55 -11.57
C ALA A 63 -3.91 6.27 -10.53
N ASP A 64 -4.68 5.19 -10.71
CA ASP A 64 -5.73 4.81 -9.77
C ASP A 64 -5.18 4.38 -8.40
N SER A 65 -4.03 3.69 -8.36
CA SER A 65 -3.38 3.33 -7.10
C SER A 65 -2.88 4.56 -6.35
N ILE A 66 -2.25 5.48 -7.07
CA ILE A 66 -1.76 6.76 -6.51
C ILE A 66 -2.92 7.61 -6.00
N GLU A 67 -4.04 7.68 -6.76
CA GLU A 67 -5.25 8.39 -6.34
C GLU A 67 -5.85 7.79 -5.06
N GLN A 68 -5.84 6.44 -4.90
CA GLN A 68 -6.26 5.79 -3.65
C GLN A 68 -5.46 6.30 -2.44
N GLY A 69 -4.15 6.51 -2.60
CA GLY A 69 -3.30 7.08 -1.56
C GLY A 69 -3.73 8.50 -1.18
N PHE A 70 -3.98 9.37 -2.17
CA PHE A 70 -4.48 10.72 -1.93
C PHE A 70 -5.85 10.72 -1.24
N GLN A 71 -6.77 9.85 -1.67
CA GLN A 71 -8.10 9.74 -1.07
C GLN A 71 -8.03 9.25 0.38
N ALA A 72 -7.21 8.24 0.68
CA ALA A 72 -7.03 7.73 2.03
C ALA A 72 -6.47 8.80 2.99
N ASN A 73 -5.55 9.65 2.51
CA ASN A 73 -5.01 10.75 3.30
C ASN A 73 -5.99 11.93 3.45
N LYS A 74 -6.82 12.17 2.45
CA LYS A 74 -7.82 13.25 2.48
C LYS A 74 -8.96 12.96 3.44
N TYR A 75 -9.44 11.71 3.49
CA TYR A 75 -10.58 11.30 4.28
C TYR A 75 -10.12 10.57 5.53
N GLN A 76 -9.98 11.32 6.63
CA GLN A 76 -9.56 10.79 7.92
C GLN A 76 -10.58 9.80 8.48
N PRO A 77 -10.15 8.77 9.23
CA PRO A 77 -11.08 7.88 9.94
C PRO A 77 -11.98 8.64 10.90
N GLU A 78 -13.24 8.28 10.94
CA GLU A 78 -14.24 8.90 11.81
C GLU A 78 -14.69 7.92 12.90
N LEU A 79 -14.60 8.34 14.16
CA LEU A 79 -15.12 7.58 15.29
C LEU A 79 -16.61 7.87 15.48
N ARG A 80 -17.46 6.87 15.23
CA ARG A 80 -18.88 6.90 15.55
C ARG A 80 -19.11 6.20 16.88
N THR A 81 -19.35 6.98 17.93
CA THR A 81 -19.56 6.45 19.28
C THR A 81 -20.95 5.85 19.47
N HIS A 82 -21.96 6.41 18.79
CA HIS A 82 -23.35 5.98 18.90
C HIS A 82 -24.01 5.88 17.52
N ASP A 83 -25.02 5.01 17.42
CA ASP A 83 -25.91 4.98 16.27
C ASP A 83 -26.97 6.11 16.33
N ARG A 84 -27.81 6.19 15.31
CA ARG A 84 -28.89 7.20 15.22
C ARG A 84 -29.99 7.04 16.29
N TYR A 85 -29.99 5.94 17.04
CA TYR A 85 -30.97 5.67 18.11
C TYR A 85 -30.36 5.85 19.51
N GLY A 86 -29.07 6.24 19.59
CA GLY A 86 -28.37 6.45 20.84
C GLY A 86 -27.71 5.20 21.43
N HIS A 87 -27.70 4.07 20.71
CA HIS A 87 -26.94 2.89 21.15
C HIS A 87 -25.46 3.10 20.92
N ARG A 88 -24.65 2.75 21.91
CA ARG A 88 -23.19 2.81 21.81
C ARG A 88 -22.66 1.75 20.86
N ILE A 89 -21.88 2.15 19.84
CA ILE A 89 -21.31 1.26 18.82
C ILE A 89 -19.79 1.31 18.75
N ASP A 90 -19.16 2.42 19.14
CA ASP A 90 -17.71 2.64 19.10
C ASP A 90 -17.06 2.16 17.77
N LEU A 91 -17.67 2.50 16.65
CA LEU A 91 -17.23 2.11 15.31
C LEU A 91 -16.29 3.15 14.72
N ILE A 92 -15.19 2.69 14.12
CA ILE A 92 -14.31 3.55 13.32
C ILE A 92 -14.64 3.32 11.86
N ASP A 93 -15.11 4.38 11.18
CA ASP A 93 -15.36 4.37 9.75
C ASP A 93 -14.10 4.80 9.00
N PHE A 94 -13.58 3.91 8.16
CA PHE A 94 -12.51 4.22 7.23
C PHE A 94 -13.07 4.45 5.83
N HIS A 95 -12.44 5.35 5.09
CA HIS A 95 -12.75 5.51 3.68
C HIS A 95 -12.49 4.21 2.90
N PRO A 96 -13.31 3.85 1.89
CA PRO A 96 -13.13 2.60 1.13
C PRO A 96 -11.73 2.39 0.55
N THR A 97 -11.02 3.46 0.19
CA THR A 97 -9.65 3.37 -0.32
C THR A 97 -8.65 2.83 0.70
N TYR A 98 -8.85 3.09 2.00
CA TYR A 98 -8.05 2.47 3.05
C TYR A 98 -8.16 0.93 3.00
N HIS A 99 -9.38 0.42 2.86
CA HIS A 99 -9.59 -1.03 2.75
C HIS A 99 -8.98 -1.61 1.47
N GLN A 100 -9.00 -0.87 0.35
CA GLN A 100 -8.36 -1.27 -0.90
C GLN A 100 -6.84 -1.36 -0.75
N LEU A 101 -6.20 -0.36 -0.11
CA LEU A 101 -4.77 -0.38 0.18
C LEU A 101 -4.38 -1.54 1.11
N MET A 102 -5.17 -1.79 2.15
CA MET A 102 -4.97 -2.92 3.06
C MET A 102 -5.12 -4.26 2.33
N SER A 103 -6.15 -4.42 1.49
CA SER A 103 -6.36 -5.64 0.68
C SER A 103 -5.17 -5.88 -0.25
N THR A 104 -4.72 -4.86 -0.97
CA THR A 104 -3.52 -4.96 -1.82
C THR A 104 -2.29 -5.41 -1.04
N ALA A 105 -2.05 -4.84 0.14
CA ALA A 105 -0.92 -5.23 0.98
C ALA A 105 -1.00 -6.69 1.44
N ILE A 106 -2.19 -7.15 1.81
CA ILE A 106 -2.42 -8.53 2.29
C ILE A 106 -2.33 -9.53 1.13
N GLU A 107 -2.99 -9.27 0.01
CA GLU A 107 -2.98 -10.12 -1.19
C GLU A 107 -1.56 -10.34 -1.74
N HIS A 108 -0.71 -9.33 -1.65
CA HIS A 108 0.69 -9.42 -2.06
C HIS A 108 1.65 -9.87 -0.95
N GLY A 109 1.13 -10.33 0.18
CA GLY A 109 1.90 -10.99 1.24
C GLY A 109 2.78 -10.07 2.09
N LEU A 110 2.53 -8.74 2.08
CA LEU A 110 3.36 -7.79 2.82
C LEU A 110 3.32 -8.01 4.34
N HIS A 111 2.25 -8.63 4.83
CA HIS A 111 2.04 -8.93 6.24
C HIS A 111 2.74 -10.21 6.73
N ALA A 112 3.07 -11.17 5.84
CA ALA A 112 3.48 -12.50 6.30
C ALA A 112 4.43 -13.29 5.38
N SER A 113 4.60 -12.93 4.11
CA SER A 113 5.22 -13.82 3.10
C SER A 113 6.57 -14.44 3.48
N PRO A 114 7.53 -13.77 4.16
CA PRO A 114 8.78 -14.42 4.55
C PRO A 114 8.63 -15.47 5.65
N TRP A 115 7.54 -15.40 6.39
CA TRP A 115 7.24 -16.35 7.47
C TRP A 115 6.52 -17.60 6.96
N SER A 116 5.66 -17.45 5.94
CA SER A 116 4.95 -18.56 5.30
C SER A 116 5.82 -19.31 4.29
N GLU A 117 6.69 -18.58 3.58
CA GLU A 117 7.58 -19.15 2.55
C GLU A 117 9.04 -18.74 2.81
N PRO A 118 9.67 -19.27 3.85
CA PRO A 118 11.04 -18.92 4.21
C PRO A 118 12.03 -19.44 3.18
N LYS A 119 12.77 -18.52 2.56
CA LYS A 119 13.88 -18.82 1.63
C LYS A 119 14.84 -17.64 1.57
N LEU A 120 16.02 -17.87 0.97
CA LEU A 120 17.00 -16.81 0.80
C LEU A 120 16.37 -15.60 0.10
N GLY A 121 16.57 -14.38 0.65
CA GLY A 121 16.06 -13.16 0.09
C GLY A 121 14.55 -12.91 0.31
N ALA A 122 13.81 -13.78 1.04
CA ALA A 122 12.38 -13.60 1.24
C ALA A 122 12.03 -12.29 1.96
N HIS A 123 12.79 -11.93 3.00
CA HIS A 123 12.63 -10.64 3.68
C HIS A 123 12.95 -9.45 2.77
N VAL A 124 13.92 -9.58 1.88
CA VAL A 124 14.29 -8.56 0.89
C VAL A 124 13.18 -8.36 -0.13
N ALA A 125 12.61 -9.44 -0.67
CA ALA A 125 11.49 -9.38 -1.60
C ALA A 125 10.26 -8.69 -0.95
N ARG A 126 9.93 -9.08 0.29
CA ARG A 126 8.85 -8.42 1.06
C ARG A 126 9.16 -6.95 1.29
N ALA A 127 10.39 -6.60 1.71
CA ALA A 127 10.79 -5.22 1.96
C ALA A 127 10.74 -4.36 0.69
N ALA A 128 11.11 -4.92 -0.46
CA ALA A 128 11.00 -4.25 -1.75
C ALA A 128 9.53 -3.92 -2.10
N LYS A 129 8.61 -4.89 -1.95
CA LYS A 129 7.17 -4.62 -2.14
C LYS A 129 6.66 -3.56 -1.16
N TYR A 130 7.03 -3.67 0.12
CA TYR A 130 6.64 -2.69 1.13
C TYR A 130 7.13 -1.29 0.78
N TYR A 131 8.38 -1.17 0.34
CA TYR A 131 8.96 0.10 -0.13
C TYR A 131 8.20 0.69 -1.32
N LEU A 132 7.81 -0.12 -2.30
CA LEU A 132 7.00 0.32 -3.44
C LEU A 132 5.60 0.75 -2.99
N HIS A 133 4.97 0.01 -2.09
CA HIS A 133 3.62 0.29 -1.64
C HIS A 133 3.53 1.56 -0.79
N THR A 134 4.55 1.83 0.04
CA THR A 134 4.61 3.05 0.85
C THR A 134 4.81 4.33 0.02
N GLN A 135 5.21 4.23 -1.23
CA GLN A 135 5.21 5.38 -2.15
C GLN A 135 3.80 5.77 -2.60
N VAL A 136 2.86 4.83 -2.55
CA VAL A 136 1.43 5.11 -2.79
C VAL A 136 0.80 5.77 -1.58
N GLU A 137 0.95 5.12 -0.41
CA GLU A 137 0.44 5.61 0.87
C GLU A 137 1.16 4.87 2.02
N ALA A 138 1.58 5.59 3.05
CA ALA A 138 2.44 5.02 4.09
C ALA A 138 1.70 4.64 5.39
N SER A 139 0.54 5.26 5.69
CA SER A 139 -0.12 5.11 7.00
C SER A 139 -0.63 3.70 7.24
N HIS A 140 -1.18 3.03 6.21
CA HIS A 140 -1.66 1.64 6.30
C HIS A 140 -0.51 0.63 6.49
N GLY A 141 0.73 1.04 6.29
CA GLY A 141 1.92 0.22 6.55
C GLY A 141 2.09 -0.17 8.02
N CYS A 142 1.59 0.65 8.96
CA CYS A 142 1.69 0.36 10.39
C CYS A 142 1.00 -0.96 10.78
N PRO A 143 -0.30 -1.18 10.54
CA PRO A 143 -0.95 -2.44 10.87
C PRO A 143 -0.34 -3.64 10.14
N ILE A 144 0.09 -3.48 8.89
CA ILE A 144 0.80 -4.52 8.12
C ILE A 144 2.12 -4.91 8.82
N THR A 145 2.89 -3.92 9.29
CA THR A 145 4.15 -4.16 9.99
C THR A 145 3.92 -4.79 11.37
N MET A 146 2.88 -4.38 12.10
CA MET A 146 2.54 -4.99 13.38
C MET A 146 2.18 -6.48 13.22
N THR A 147 1.37 -6.83 12.22
CA THR A 147 1.06 -8.22 11.89
C THR A 147 2.33 -8.99 11.55
N PHE A 148 3.18 -8.45 10.70
CA PHE A 148 4.46 -9.06 10.33
C PHE A 148 5.36 -9.32 11.56
N ALA A 149 5.47 -8.34 12.46
CA ALA A 149 6.31 -8.42 13.64
C ALA A 149 5.75 -9.34 14.75
N SER A 150 4.44 -9.53 14.80
CA SER A 150 3.81 -10.40 15.81
C SER A 150 4.13 -11.89 15.60
N ILE A 151 4.31 -12.33 14.36
CA ILE A 151 4.53 -13.75 14.03
C ILE A 151 5.74 -14.35 14.76
N PRO A 152 6.96 -13.79 14.72
CA PRO A 152 8.09 -14.35 15.46
C PRO A 152 7.93 -14.27 16.97
N ALA A 153 7.15 -13.30 17.49
CA ALA A 153 6.85 -13.21 18.91
C ALA A 153 5.89 -14.33 19.34
N LEU A 154 4.81 -14.56 18.60
CA LEU A 154 3.84 -15.63 18.86
C LEU A 154 4.47 -17.02 18.75
N ARG A 155 5.40 -17.22 17.81
CA ARG A 155 6.17 -18.49 17.69
C ARG A 155 6.93 -18.88 18.96
N ARG A 156 7.21 -17.93 19.88
CA ARG A 156 7.83 -18.21 21.17
C ARG A 156 6.86 -18.88 22.17
N GLN A 157 5.56 -18.83 21.89
CA GLN A 157 4.49 -19.45 22.68
C GLN A 157 3.70 -20.42 21.77
N PRO A 158 4.15 -21.69 21.65
CA PRO A 158 3.59 -22.63 20.68
C PRO A 158 2.07 -22.88 20.85
N ASP A 159 1.56 -22.76 22.06
CA ASP A 159 0.13 -22.96 22.31
C ASP A 159 -0.73 -21.82 21.75
N LEU A 160 -0.24 -20.58 21.86
CA LEU A 160 -0.89 -19.40 21.25
C LEU A 160 -0.72 -19.35 19.74
N PHE A 161 0.35 -19.93 19.22
CA PHE A 161 0.64 -19.91 17.78
C PHE A 161 -0.22 -20.91 16.99
N LYS A 162 -0.85 -21.88 17.65
CA LYS A 162 -1.73 -22.87 17.03
C LYS A 162 -3.17 -22.38 16.86
N GLU A 163 -3.58 -21.34 17.57
CA GLU A 163 -4.88 -20.68 17.44
C GLU A 163 -4.91 -19.71 16.26
#